data_1a1714b7f1b30db264767a52d738d8f1
#
_entry.id   1a1714b7f1b30db264767a52d738d8f1
#
_cell.length_a   1.000
_cell.length_b   1.000
_cell.length_c   1.000
_cell.angle_alpha   90.00
_cell.angle_beta   90.00
_cell.angle_gamma   90.00
#
_symmetry.space_group_name_H-M   'P 1'
#
loop_
_entity.id
_entity.type
_entity.pdbx_description
1 polymer ?
#
loop_
_entity_poly.entity_id
_entity_poly.type
_entity_poly.pdbx_seq_one_letter_code
_entity_poly.pdbx_strand_id
1 'polypeptide(L)'
;MSTADIGLIGLAVMGSNLALNIAEKGYTIAVHNRSAGKIDDFVVTAKEQGLEGNTIPKYELADFVQAVKRPRSIIIMVKAGKPVDEMIEQLLPHLEQGDAIIECGNSLFTDTQRRFDYLKPKGIGYLGVGVSGGEEGARHGPSIMVGGSKEQWHNAEPVLTAIAAKFNGESCCAYLGEGGAGHFVKTIHNGIEYGDMQMIAEVYGV
;
A
#
# COMPACT_ATOMS: atom_id res chain seq x y z
N MET A 1 -15.05 -6.70 -19.32
CA MET A 1 -14.32 -7.27 -18.19
C MET A 1 -14.35 -6.24 -17.08
N SER A 2 -14.67 -6.64 -15.84
CA SER A 2 -14.60 -5.70 -14.71
C SER A 2 -13.16 -5.27 -14.50
N THR A 3 -12.90 -3.98 -14.43
CA THR A 3 -11.58 -3.40 -14.14
C THR A 3 -11.51 -3.06 -12.67
N ALA A 4 -10.39 -3.36 -12.04
CA ALA A 4 -10.15 -3.02 -10.64
C ALA A 4 -9.92 -1.50 -10.47
N ASP A 5 -10.40 -0.95 -9.37
CA ASP A 5 -10.14 0.44 -8.99
C ASP A 5 -8.69 0.67 -8.61
N ILE A 6 -8.07 -0.34 -8.01
CA ILE A 6 -6.69 -0.31 -7.53
C ILE A 6 -6.09 -1.71 -7.59
N GLY A 7 -4.76 -1.80 -7.70
CA GLY A 7 -4.03 -3.06 -7.62
C GLY A 7 -3.22 -3.18 -6.33
N LEU A 8 -2.98 -4.42 -5.86
CA LEU A 8 -2.07 -4.68 -4.75
C LEU A 8 -1.20 -5.91 -5.03
N ILE A 9 0.12 -5.72 -4.86
CA ILE A 9 1.13 -6.77 -4.94
C ILE A 9 1.72 -7.04 -3.55
N GLY A 10 1.76 -8.32 -3.19
CA GLY A 10 2.35 -8.77 -1.92
C GLY A 10 1.30 -9.15 -0.89
N LEU A 11 0.88 -10.41 -0.93
CA LEU A 11 -0.16 -11.01 -0.09
C LEU A 11 0.43 -11.72 1.15
N ALA A 12 1.38 -11.06 1.83
CA ALA A 12 1.71 -11.40 3.21
C ALA A 12 0.63 -10.83 4.16
N VAL A 13 0.77 -11.04 5.47
CA VAL A 13 -0.23 -10.64 6.48
C VAL A 13 -0.77 -9.22 6.26
N MET A 14 0.12 -8.22 6.18
CA MET A 14 -0.29 -6.82 6.02
C MET A 14 -0.99 -6.56 4.68
N GLY A 15 -0.45 -7.08 3.57
CA GLY A 15 -1.01 -6.86 2.25
C GLY A 15 -2.35 -7.55 2.06
N SER A 16 -2.53 -8.77 2.56
CA SER A 16 -3.81 -9.47 2.51
C SER A 16 -4.89 -8.72 3.29
N ASN A 17 -4.58 -8.27 4.51
CA ASN A 17 -5.52 -7.51 5.33
C ASN A 17 -5.89 -6.15 4.72
N LEU A 18 -4.90 -5.46 4.13
CA LEU A 18 -5.16 -4.20 3.43
C LEU A 18 -6.04 -4.40 2.18
N ALA A 19 -5.82 -5.48 1.42
CA ALA A 19 -6.63 -5.82 0.26
C ALA A 19 -8.09 -6.16 0.65
N LEU A 20 -8.28 -6.92 1.73
CA LEU A 20 -9.61 -7.23 2.26
C LEU A 20 -10.33 -5.97 2.76
N ASN A 21 -9.61 -5.05 3.43
CA ASN A 21 -10.17 -3.77 3.86
C ASN A 21 -10.64 -2.94 2.65
N ILE A 22 -9.82 -2.83 1.59
CA ILE A 22 -10.21 -2.13 0.35
C ILE A 22 -11.48 -2.74 -0.26
N ALA A 23 -11.55 -4.07 -0.37
CA ALA A 23 -12.71 -4.78 -0.90
C ALA A 23 -13.97 -4.56 -0.04
N GLU A 24 -13.84 -4.56 1.30
CA GLU A 24 -14.94 -4.31 2.24
C GLU A 24 -15.50 -2.88 2.14
N LYS A 25 -14.67 -1.91 1.78
CA LYS A 25 -15.12 -0.52 1.51
C LYS A 25 -15.81 -0.35 0.15
N GLY A 26 -16.01 -1.44 -0.61
CA GLY A 26 -16.75 -1.46 -1.87
C GLY A 26 -15.90 -1.16 -3.12
N TYR A 27 -14.59 -1.03 -2.98
CA TYR A 27 -13.69 -0.90 -4.12
C TYR A 27 -13.33 -2.27 -4.70
N THR A 28 -13.25 -2.36 -6.01
CA THR A 28 -12.74 -3.56 -6.67
C THR A 28 -11.22 -3.52 -6.71
N ILE A 29 -10.58 -4.56 -6.16
CA ILE A 29 -9.12 -4.66 -6.08
C ILE A 29 -8.59 -5.83 -6.89
N ALA A 30 -7.58 -5.59 -7.75
CA ALA A 30 -6.78 -6.64 -8.32
C ALA A 30 -5.66 -7.02 -7.35
N VAL A 31 -5.39 -8.31 -7.19
CA VAL A 31 -4.33 -8.80 -6.30
C VAL A 31 -3.38 -9.72 -7.03
N HIS A 32 -2.10 -9.58 -6.72
CA HIS A 32 -1.02 -10.42 -7.25
C HIS A 32 0.02 -10.73 -6.17
N ASN A 33 0.62 -11.88 -6.28
CA ASN A 33 1.76 -12.26 -5.46
C ASN A 33 2.66 -13.21 -6.25
N ARG A 34 3.98 -13.14 -6.03
CA ARG A 34 4.96 -14.02 -6.67
C ARG A 34 4.68 -15.51 -6.43
N SER A 35 4.20 -15.88 -5.25
CA SER A 35 3.81 -17.25 -4.91
C SER A 35 2.32 -17.43 -5.17
N ALA A 36 1.95 -18.35 -6.08
CA ALA A 36 0.56 -18.67 -6.40
C ALA A 36 -0.24 -19.12 -5.17
N GLY A 37 0.34 -19.93 -4.29
CA GLY A 37 -0.34 -20.39 -3.06
C GLY A 37 -0.81 -19.25 -2.16
N LYS A 38 -0.11 -18.10 -2.14
CA LYS A 38 -0.57 -16.92 -1.40
C LYS A 38 -1.79 -16.26 -2.05
N ILE A 39 -1.93 -16.36 -3.36
CA ILE A 39 -3.12 -15.89 -4.07
C ILE A 39 -4.28 -16.82 -3.74
N ASP A 40 -4.06 -18.13 -3.74
CA ASP A 40 -5.08 -19.14 -3.42
C ASP A 40 -5.58 -18.97 -1.98
N ASP A 41 -4.67 -18.81 -1.01
CA ASP A 41 -4.99 -18.52 0.41
C ASP A 41 -5.88 -17.26 0.53
N PHE A 42 -5.49 -16.18 -0.18
CA PHE A 42 -6.25 -14.93 -0.20
C PHE A 42 -7.65 -15.10 -0.79
N VAL A 43 -7.78 -15.84 -1.89
CA VAL A 43 -9.09 -16.11 -2.54
C VAL A 43 -10.02 -16.86 -1.59
N VAL A 44 -9.51 -17.85 -0.87
CA VAL A 44 -10.28 -18.59 0.15
C VAL A 44 -10.78 -17.64 1.22
N THR A 45 -9.88 -16.84 1.80
CA THR A 45 -10.22 -15.87 2.85
C THR A 45 -11.24 -14.82 2.36
N ALA A 46 -11.05 -14.27 1.16
CA ALA A 46 -11.97 -13.30 0.57
C ALA A 46 -13.38 -13.89 0.40
N LYS A 47 -13.46 -15.16 -0.04
CA LYS A 47 -14.75 -15.87 -0.18
C LYS A 47 -15.43 -16.14 1.16
N GLU A 48 -14.67 -16.57 2.17
CA GLU A 48 -15.18 -16.79 3.53
C GLU A 48 -15.76 -15.51 4.15
N GLN A 49 -15.23 -14.34 3.76
CA GLN A 49 -15.70 -13.03 4.21
C GLN A 49 -16.75 -12.39 3.26
N GLY A 50 -17.16 -13.07 2.19
CA GLY A 50 -18.15 -12.57 1.21
C GLY A 50 -17.63 -11.40 0.37
N LEU A 51 -16.30 -11.30 0.17
CA LEU A 51 -15.62 -10.22 -0.54
C LEU A 51 -15.14 -10.62 -1.95
N GLU A 52 -15.42 -11.85 -2.39
CA GLU A 52 -14.98 -12.37 -3.69
C GLU A 52 -15.48 -11.53 -4.88
N GLY A 53 -16.63 -10.88 -4.76
CA GLY A 53 -17.18 -9.99 -5.78
C GLY A 53 -16.36 -8.72 -6.03
N ASN A 54 -15.57 -8.30 -5.05
CA ASN A 54 -14.74 -7.11 -5.10
C ASN A 54 -13.24 -7.44 -5.24
N THR A 55 -12.87 -8.70 -5.48
CA THR A 55 -11.48 -9.12 -5.62
C THR A 55 -11.22 -9.78 -6.97
N ILE A 56 -10.12 -9.42 -7.62
CA ILE A 56 -9.69 -9.96 -8.92
C ILE A 56 -8.29 -10.57 -8.76
N PRO A 57 -8.18 -11.86 -8.44
CA PRO A 57 -6.87 -12.51 -8.33
C PRO A 57 -6.23 -12.66 -9.72
N LYS A 58 -4.93 -12.42 -9.81
CA LYS A 58 -4.12 -12.56 -11.01
C LYS A 58 -2.80 -13.23 -10.68
N TYR A 59 -2.48 -14.28 -11.43
CA TYR A 59 -1.27 -15.07 -11.24
C TYR A 59 -0.08 -14.50 -12.04
N GLU A 60 -0.37 -13.91 -13.21
CA GLU A 60 0.64 -13.29 -14.05
C GLU A 60 0.67 -11.76 -13.84
N LEU A 61 1.87 -11.18 -13.72
CA LEU A 61 2.04 -9.75 -13.46
C LEU A 61 1.44 -8.87 -14.56
N ALA A 62 1.61 -9.26 -15.84
CA ALA A 62 1.06 -8.53 -16.96
C ALA A 62 -0.48 -8.48 -16.93
N ASP A 63 -1.12 -9.61 -16.62
CA ASP A 63 -2.58 -9.70 -16.50
C ASP A 63 -3.09 -8.91 -15.29
N PHE A 64 -2.31 -8.89 -14.21
CA PHE A 64 -2.60 -8.08 -13.03
C PHE A 64 -2.62 -6.60 -13.36
N VAL A 65 -1.56 -6.08 -14.02
CA VAL A 65 -1.50 -4.67 -14.38
C VAL A 65 -2.62 -4.28 -15.34
N GLN A 66 -2.96 -5.14 -16.32
CA GLN A 66 -4.06 -4.90 -17.25
C GLN A 66 -5.45 -4.91 -16.59
N ALA A 67 -5.60 -5.59 -15.45
CA ALA A 67 -6.86 -5.62 -14.72
C ALA A 67 -7.17 -4.31 -13.97
N VAL A 68 -6.18 -3.43 -13.75
CA VAL A 68 -6.35 -2.15 -13.06
C VAL A 68 -6.72 -1.05 -14.03
N LYS A 69 -7.74 -0.27 -13.70
CA LYS A 69 -8.21 0.87 -14.52
C LYS A 69 -7.14 1.98 -14.60
N ARG A 70 -7.10 2.70 -15.73
CA ARG A 70 -6.21 3.83 -15.95
C ARG A 70 -6.83 5.16 -15.46
N PRO A 71 -5.98 6.09 -14.96
CA PRO A 71 -4.58 5.91 -14.61
C PRO A 71 -4.45 4.91 -13.45
N ARG A 72 -3.52 3.95 -13.59
CA ARG A 72 -3.39 2.86 -12.62
C ARG A 72 -2.80 3.34 -11.32
N SER A 73 -3.33 2.84 -10.22
CA SER A 73 -2.73 2.95 -8.88
C SER A 73 -2.42 1.54 -8.38
N ILE A 74 -1.13 1.24 -8.16
CA ILE A 74 -0.68 -0.09 -7.76
C ILE A 74 0.05 -0.02 -6.44
N ILE A 75 -0.55 -0.61 -5.41
CA ILE A 75 0.08 -0.77 -4.09
C ILE A 75 1.12 -1.90 -4.17
N ILE A 76 2.31 -1.64 -3.63
CA ILE A 76 3.31 -2.67 -3.38
C ILE A 76 3.53 -2.80 -1.87
N MET A 77 3.35 -4.02 -1.36
CA MET A 77 3.50 -4.40 0.04
C MET A 77 4.51 -5.53 0.15
N VAL A 78 5.76 -5.21 -0.20
CA VAL A 78 6.88 -6.16 -0.17
C VAL A 78 7.92 -5.73 0.87
N LYS A 79 8.88 -6.62 1.17
CA LYS A 79 9.98 -6.29 2.08
C LYS A 79 10.75 -5.08 1.57
N ALA A 80 11.01 -4.13 2.46
CA ALA A 80 11.79 -2.91 2.17
C ALA A 80 13.20 -3.22 1.61
N GLY A 81 13.78 -2.25 0.89
CA GLY A 81 15.09 -2.37 0.26
C GLY A 81 15.02 -2.94 -1.15
N LYS A 82 15.96 -3.78 -1.51
CA LYS A 82 16.12 -4.35 -2.87
C LYS A 82 14.84 -4.98 -3.47
N PRO A 83 14.00 -5.73 -2.73
CA PRO A 83 12.74 -6.26 -3.27
C PRO A 83 11.79 -5.20 -3.83
N VAL A 84 11.78 -3.98 -3.27
CA VAL A 84 10.99 -2.86 -3.80
C VAL A 84 11.54 -2.40 -5.15
N ASP A 85 12.87 -2.24 -5.25
CA ASP A 85 13.53 -1.85 -6.50
C ASP A 85 13.29 -2.90 -7.60
N GLU A 86 13.43 -4.19 -7.27
CA GLU A 86 13.16 -5.30 -8.20
C GLU A 86 11.70 -5.32 -8.67
N MET A 87 10.74 -5.02 -7.79
CA MET A 87 9.32 -4.95 -8.16
C MET A 87 9.03 -3.75 -9.07
N ILE A 88 9.64 -2.60 -8.80
CA ILE A 88 9.53 -1.42 -9.66
C ILE A 88 10.01 -1.75 -11.08
N GLU A 89 11.19 -2.38 -11.22
CA GLU A 89 11.73 -2.76 -12.53
C GLU A 89 10.85 -3.78 -13.27
N GLN A 90 10.21 -4.71 -12.56
CA GLN A 90 9.26 -5.65 -13.16
C GLN A 90 7.96 -4.97 -13.60
N LEU A 91 7.50 -3.95 -12.90
CA LEU A 91 6.28 -3.19 -13.24
C LEU A 91 6.49 -2.24 -14.41
N LEU A 92 7.64 -1.58 -14.50
CA LEU A 92 7.90 -0.53 -15.47
C LEU A 92 7.54 -0.89 -16.93
N PRO A 93 7.82 -2.09 -17.45
CA PRO A 93 7.45 -2.47 -18.82
C PRO A 93 5.93 -2.52 -19.08
N HIS A 94 5.12 -2.55 -18.04
CA HIS A 94 3.66 -2.69 -18.10
C HIS A 94 2.92 -1.40 -17.73
N LEU A 95 3.64 -0.40 -17.20
CA LEU A 95 3.09 0.89 -16.79
C LEU A 95 3.16 1.91 -17.91
N GLU A 96 2.28 2.90 -17.86
CA GLU A 96 2.19 4.00 -18.80
C GLU A 96 2.22 5.34 -18.07
N GLN A 97 2.48 6.39 -18.82
CA GLN A 97 2.49 7.76 -18.27
C GLN A 97 1.16 8.07 -17.54
N GLY A 98 1.28 8.57 -16.31
CA GLY A 98 0.16 8.86 -15.42
C GLY A 98 -0.18 7.74 -14.45
N ASP A 99 0.31 6.51 -14.66
CA ASP A 99 0.20 5.43 -13.69
C ASP A 99 1.06 5.71 -12.45
N ALA A 100 0.71 5.12 -11.32
CA ALA A 100 1.40 5.32 -10.05
C ALA A 100 1.68 4.01 -9.31
N ILE A 101 2.84 3.97 -8.66
CA ILE A 101 3.21 2.97 -7.66
C ILE A 101 3.02 3.59 -6.28
N ILE A 102 2.33 2.86 -5.40
CA ILE A 102 2.06 3.23 -4.01
C ILE A 102 2.83 2.25 -3.13
N GLU A 103 3.98 2.64 -2.63
CA GLU A 103 4.78 1.79 -1.77
C GLU A 103 4.33 1.92 -0.32
N CYS A 104 3.76 0.83 0.23
CA CYS A 104 3.22 0.77 1.59
C CYS A 104 4.12 -0.04 2.55
N GLY A 105 5.33 -0.41 2.15
CA GLY A 105 6.33 -1.04 3.01
C GLY A 105 6.96 -0.06 4.02
N ASN A 106 7.74 -0.58 4.97
CA ASN A 106 8.49 0.24 5.90
C ASN A 106 9.87 0.62 5.30
N SER A 107 9.87 1.33 4.19
CA SER A 107 11.10 1.76 3.52
C SER A 107 11.75 2.96 4.21
N LEU A 108 13.07 3.03 4.10
CA LEU A 108 13.83 4.21 4.49
C LEU A 108 13.44 5.37 3.56
N PHE A 109 13.11 6.51 4.15
CA PHE A 109 12.61 7.67 3.39
C PHE A 109 13.58 8.19 2.32
N THR A 110 14.90 8.00 2.49
CA THR A 110 15.90 8.35 1.47
C THR A 110 15.85 7.44 0.25
N ASP A 111 15.54 6.13 0.44
CA ASP A 111 15.30 5.21 -0.65
C ASP A 111 14.01 5.57 -1.40
N THR A 112 12.98 5.96 -0.66
CA THR A 112 11.73 6.45 -1.23
C THR A 112 11.94 7.69 -2.08
N GLN A 113 12.75 8.65 -1.60
CA GLN A 113 13.12 9.84 -2.36
C GLN A 113 13.85 9.46 -3.66
N ARG A 114 14.83 8.57 -3.59
CA ARG A 114 15.57 8.07 -4.75
C ARG A 114 14.65 7.43 -5.81
N ARG A 115 13.68 6.61 -5.37
CA ARG A 115 12.68 5.97 -6.25
C ARG A 115 11.74 6.99 -6.87
N PHE A 116 11.29 7.96 -6.09
CA PHE A 116 10.50 9.08 -6.58
C PHE A 116 11.22 9.84 -7.69
N ASP A 117 12.48 10.21 -7.47
CA ASP A 117 13.30 10.94 -8.45
C ASP A 117 13.59 10.09 -9.71
N TYR A 118 13.75 8.78 -9.55
CA TYR A 118 13.96 7.83 -10.64
C TYR A 118 12.74 7.67 -11.56
N LEU A 119 11.54 7.66 -10.98
CA LEU A 119 10.28 7.42 -11.71
C LEU A 119 9.68 8.69 -12.32
N LYS A 120 9.91 9.84 -11.70
CA LYS A 120 9.38 11.13 -12.14
C LYS A 120 9.68 11.45 -13.63
N PRO A 121 10.91 11.34 -14.15
CA PRO A 121 11.19 11.60 -15.57
C PRO A 121 10.59 10.56 -16.52
N LYS A 122 10.16 9.41 -16.03
CA LYS A 122 9.47 8.37 -16.80
C LYS A 122 7.95 8.61 -16.88
N GLY A 123 7.45 9.65 -16.22
CA GLY A 123 6.03 9.98 -16.14
C GLY A 123 5.23 9.03 -15.25
N ILE A 124 5.91 8.23 -14.41
CA ILE A 124 5.29 7.32 -13.45
C ILE A 124 5.28 7.99 -12.08
N GLY A 125 4.11 8.07 -11.48
CA GLY A 125 3.94 8.59 -10.13
C GLY A 125 4.47 7.63 -9.07
N TYR A 126 4.96 8.18 -7.94
CA TYR A 126 5.39 7.39 -6.81
C TYR A 126 4.90 8.00 -5.51
N LEU A 127 4.23 7.19 -4.70
CA LEU A 127 3.78 7.55 -3.36
C LEU A 127 4.47 6.62 -2.36
N GLY A 128 5.20 7.19 -1.42
CA GLY A 128 5.73 6.48 -0.25
C GLY A 128 4.75 6.64 0.90
N VAL A 129 4.13 5.54 1.32
CA VAL A 129 2.99 5.57 2.24
C VAL A 129 3.29 4.77 3.50
N GLY A 130 3.39 5.46 4.62
CA GLY A 130 3.44 4.85 5.95
C GLY A 130 2.06 4.33 6.33
N VAL A 131 1.97 3.03 6.63
CA VAL A 131 0.76 2.38 7.13
C VAL A 131 1.01 1.94 8.57
N SER A 132 0.21 2.42 9.52
CA SER A 132 0.36 2.13 10.96
C SER A 132 -0.90 1.51 11.54
N GLY A 133 -0.73 0.57 12.47
CA GLY A 133 -1.82 -0.13 13.15
C GLY A 133 -1.64 -1.65 13.19
N GLY A 134 -0.52 -2.18 12.70
CA GLY A 134 -0.26 -3.62 12.64
C GLY A 134 -1.27 -4.36 11.77
N GLU A 135 -1.43 -5.65 12.02
CA GLU A 135 -2.34 -6.53 11.29
C GLU A 135 -3.81 -6.08 11.43
N GLU A 136 -4.24 -5.81 12.63
CA GLU A 136 -5.59 -5.34 12.95
C GLU A 136 -5.89 -3.99 12.31
N GLY A 137 -4.93 -3.05 12.39
CA GLY A 137 -5.07 -1.76 11.73
C GLY A 137 -5.18 -1.90 10.21
N ALA A 138 -4.35 -2.69 9.58
CA ALA A 138 -4.42 -2.93 8.13
C ALA A 138 -5.79 -3.45 7.71
N ARG A 139 -6.40 -4.33 8.53
CA ARG A 139 -7.72 -4.94 8.25
C ARG A 139 -8.89 -4.00 8.53
N HIS A 140 -8.83 -3.22 9.60
CA HIS A 140 -10.00 -2.50 10.12
C HIS A 140 -9.88 -0.98 10.13
N GLY A 141 -8.72 -0.43 9.85
CA GLY A 141 -8.50 1.01 9.76
C GLY A 141 -7.09 1.40 10.20
N PRO A 142 -6.14 1.52 9.27
CA PRO A 142 -4.80 2.01 9.58
C PRO A 142 -4.77 3.53 9.68
N SER A 143 -3.76 4.07 10.36
CA SER A 143 -3.33 5.45 10.15
C SER A 143 -2.40 5.50 8.95
N ILE A 144 -2.64 6.43 8.01
CA ILE A 144 -1.98 6.46 6.70
C ILE A 144 -1.27 7.80 6.49
N MET A 145 0.03 7.74 6.23
CA MET A 145 0.94 8.87 6.07
C MET A 145 1.45 8.91 4.64
N VAL A 146 0.91 9.80 3.80
CA VAL A 146 1.19 9.81 2.36
C VAL A 146 2.24 10.86 2.01
N GLY A 147 3.28 10.43 1.32
CA GLY A 147 4.26 11.32 0.67
C GLY A 147 4.41 10.96 -0.81
N GLY A 148 4.89 11.91 -1.61
CA GLY A 148 5.18 11.69 -3.02
C GLY A 148 4.48 12.66 -3.94
N SER A 149 4.11 12.22 -5.14
CA SER A 149 3.50 13.06 -6.16
C SER A 149 2.08 13.51 -5.76
N LYS A 150 1.85 14.81 -5.69
CA LYS A 150 0.56 15.37 -5.32
C LYS A 150 -0.54 15.06 -6.34
N GLU A 151 -0.21 14.96 -7.60
CA GLU A 151 -1.16 14.60 -8.65
C GLU A 151 -1.68 13.17 -8.46
N GLN A 152 -0.77 12.21 -8.25
CA GLN A 152 -1.15 10.81 -8.00
C GLN A 152 -1.79 10.59 -6.65
N TRP A 153 -1.50 11.44 -5.66
CA TRP A 153 -2.26 11.45 -4.42
C TRP A 153 -3.76 11.62 -4.67
N HIS A 154 -4.17 12.59 -5.49
CA HIS A 154 -5.59 12.80 -5.79
C HIS A 154 -6.28 11.58 -6.41
N ASN A 155 -5.54 10.75 -7.16
CA ASN A 155 -6.08 9.51 -7.71
C ASN A 155 -6.24 8.41 -6.66
N ALA A 156 -5.33 8.35 -5.68
CA ALA A 156 -5.33 7.34 -4.61
C ALA A 156 -6.16 7.76 -3.38
N GLU A 157 -6.36 9.05 -3.16
CA GLU A 157 -7.02 9.64 -1.98
C GLU A 157 -8.36 9.01 -1.65
N PRO A 158 -9.29 8.80 -2.60
CA PRO A 158 -10.60 8.21 -2.29
C PRO A 158 -10.50 6.82 -1.65
N VAL A 159 -9.59 5.98 -2.14
CA VAL A 159 -9.38 4.63 -1.61
C VAL A 159 -8.69 4.70 -0.26
N LEU A 160 -7.57 5.44 -0.17
CA LEU A 160 -6.75 5.48 1.05
C LEU A 160 -7.49 6.13 2.23
N THR A 161 -8.29 7.16 1.99
CA THR A 161 -9.13 7.77 3.03
C THR A 161 -10.29 6.88 3.47
N ALA A 162 -10.85 6.07 2.55
CA ALA A 162 -11.95 5.16 2.86
C ALA A 162 -11.51 4.02 3.78
N ILE A 163 -10.29 3.49 3.61
CA ILE A 163 -9.75 2.37 4.40
C ILE A 163 -9.11 2.79 5.71
N ALA A 164 -8.78 4.07 5.88
CA ALA A 164 -8.12 4.55 7.08
C ALA A 164 -9.06 4.55 8.30
N ALA A 165 -8.47 4.48 9.49
CA ALA A 165 -9.19 4.73 10.73
C ALA A 165 -9.87 6.10 10.71
N LYS A 166 -10.90 6.26 11.53
CA LYS A 166 -11.58 7.54 11.72
C LYS A 166 -11.52 7.96 13.19
N PHE A 167 -11.17 9.21 13.41
CA PHE A 167 -11.23 9.85 14.73
C PHE A 167 -12.14 11.06 14.66
N ASN A 168 -13.17 11.12 15.48
CA ASN A 168 -14.21 12.17 15.46
C ASN A 168 -14.83 12.41 14.07
N GLY A 169 -14.96 11.36 13.26
CA GLY A 169 -15.50 11.42 11.89
C GLY A 169 -14.48 11.77 10.80
N GLU A 170 -13.29 12.22 11.17
CA GLU A 170 -12.21 12.54 10.23
C GLU A 170 -11.33 11.31 9.95
N SER A 171 -10.90 11.16 8.71
CA SER A 171 -10.01 10.05 8.30
C SER A 171 -8.59 10.28 8.81
N CYS A 172 -8.00 9.25 9.43
CA CYS A 172 -6.59 9.24 9.82
C CYS A 172 -5.67 8.98 8.61
N CYS A 173 -5.88 9.71 7.53
CA CYS A 173 -5.10 9.65 6.30
C CYS A 173 -4.76 11.07 5.85
N ALA A 174 -3.47 11.37 5.67
CA ALA A 174 -3.04 12.71 5.29
C ALA A 174 -1.89 12.68 4.28
N TYR A 175 -1.94 13.63 3.32
CA TYR A 175 -0.81 13.95 2.47
C TYR A 175 0.15 14.89 3.22
N LEU A 176 1.39 14.45 3.39
CA LEU A 176 2.39 15.10 4.24
C LEU A 176 3.46 15.88 3.47
N GLY A 177 3.50 15.74 2.15
CA GLY A 177 4.46 16.42 1.29
C GLY A 177 4.99 15.55 0.15
N GLU A 178 5.88 16.11 -0.65
CA GLU A 178 6.49 15.42 -1.79
C GLU A 178 7.54 14.36 -1.37
N GLY A 179 7.91 13.51 -2.31
CA GLY A 179 9.00 12.54 -2.18
C GLY A 179 8.84 11.60 -1.01
N GLY A 180 9.86 11.49 -0.16
CA GLY A 180 9.91 10.57 0.97
C GLY A 180 9.13 11.00 2.22
N ALA A 181 8.33 12.07 2.19
CA ALA A 181 7.70 12.67 3.38
C ALA A 181 6.84 11.67 4.19
N GLY A 182 6.05 10.80 3.54
CA GLY A 182 5.22 9.82 4.22
C GLY A 182 6.04 8.80 5.02
N HIS A 183 7.07 8.21 4.41
CA HIS A 183 7.98 7.29 5.10
C HIS A 183 8.85 7.98 6.14
N PHE A 184 9.21 9.25 5.94
CA PHE A 184 9.90 10.04 6.97
C PHE A 184 9.05 10.15 8.24
N VAL A 185 7.79 10.57 8.11
CA VAL A 185 6.87 10.68 9.25
C VAL A 185 6.63 9.31 9.89
N LYS A 186 6.48 8.23 9.09
CA LYS A 186 6.35 6.87 9.61
C LYS A 186 7.59 6.43 10.39
N THR A 187 8.79 6.81 9.95
CA THR A 187 10.04 6.52 10.66
C THR A 187 10.07 7.21 12.02
N ILE A 188 9.68 8.49 12.09
CA ILE A 188 9.60 9.24 13.36
C ILE A 188 8.54 8.62 14.29
N HIS A 189 7.35 8.32 13.75
CA HIS A 189 6.28 7.62 14.49
C HIS A 189 6.81 6.34 15.14
N ASN A 190 7.44 5.46 14.36
CA ASN A 190 7.98 4.21 14.89
C ASN A 190 9.09 4.43 15.93
N GLY A 191 9.94 5.44 15.75
CA GLY A 191 10.97 5.79 16.72
C GLY A 191 10.40 6.19 18.08
N ILE A 192 9.32 6.96 18.10
CA ILE A 192 8.59 7.37 19.31
C ILE A 192 7.94 6.15 19.94
N GLU A 193 7.20 5.36 19.17
CA GLU A 193 6.49 4.15 19.62
C GLU A 193 7.43 3.14 20.28
N TYR A 194 8.59 2.86 19.66
CA TYR A 194 9.59 1.95 20.23
C TYR A 194 10.24 2.52 21.49
N GLY A 195 10.44 3.85 21.55
CA GLY A 195 10.91 4.52 22.76
C GLY A 195 9.96 4.36 23.93
N ASP A 196 8.66 4.58 23.70
CA ASP A 196 7.60 4.37 24.69
C ASP A 196 7.56 2.92 25.16
N MET A 197 7.57 1.96 24.24
CA MET A 197 7.56 0.53 24.55
C MET A 197 8.77 0.13 25.41
N GLN A 198 9.96 0.67 25.13
CA GLN A 198 11.16 0.42 25.91
C GLN A 198 11.03 0.99 27.33
N MET A 199 10.55 2.21 27.50
CA MET A 199 10.32 2.82 28.80
C MET A 199 9.32 2.02 29.63
N ILE A 200 8.21 1.58 29.04
CA ILE A 200 7.22 0.74 29.71
C ILE A 200 7.83 -0.61 30.13
N ALA A 201 8.62 -1.24 29.25
CA ALA A 201 9.27 -2.52 29.55
C ALA A 201 10.28 -2.39 30.71
N GLU A 202 11.04 -1.31 30.77
CA GLU A 202 11.98 -1.07 31.86
C GLU A 202 11.28 -0.80 33.21
N VAL A 203 10.20 -0.02 33.22
CA VAL A 203 9.41 0.23 34.43
C VAL A 203 8.73 -1.06 34.91
N TYR A 204 8.28 -1.93 34.01
CA TYR A 204 7.64 -3.20 34.37
C TYR A 204 8.63 -4.24 34.89
N GLY A 205 9.91 -4.11 34.54
CA GLY A 205 10.98 -5.02 34.96
C GLY A 205 11.58 -4.71 36.37
N VAL A 206 11.13 -3.62 37.02
CA VAL A 206 11.53 -3.23 38.39
C VAL A 206 10.51 -3.75 39.40
#